data_e87494fccc33cf6a8e3fed9cf8a6c14f
#
_entry.id   e87494fccc33cf6a8e3fed9cf8a6c14f
#
_cell.length_a   1.000
_cell.length_b   1.000
_cell.length_c   1.000
_cell.angle_alpha   90.00
_cell.angle_beta   90.00
_cell.angle_gamma   90.00
#
_symmetry.space_group_name_H-M   'P 1'
#
loop_
_entity.id
_entity.type
_entity.pdbx_description
1 polymer ?
#
loop_
_entity_poly.entity_id
_entity_poly.type
_entity_poly.pdbx_seq_one_letter_code
_entity_poly.pdbx_strand_id
1 'polypeptide(L)'
;NYYICRDDLYALGYKKGKPPRKYAPGMMLYGGEHENKDGHLPSAPGRIWYEADINYYEGQRNNHRIVWSNDGLIFVTYDHYHTFYEIT
;
A
#
# COMPACT_ATOMS: atom_id res chain seq x y z
N ASN A 1 7.20 -9.27 11.57
CA ASN A 1 7.17 -8.86 10.22
C ASN A 1 7.03 -7.35 10.10
N TYR A 2 6.91 -6.86 8.89
CA TYR A 2 7.19 -5.45 8.62
C TYR A 2 5.96 -4.65 8.24
N TYR A 3 4.77 -5.27 8.28
CA TYR A 3 3.54 -4.59 7.87
C TYR A 3 2.49 -4.64 8.96
N ILE A 4 1.74 -3.55 9.08
CA ILE A 4 0.61 -3.44 9.98
C ILE A 4 -0.58 -2.95 9.16
N CYS A 5 -1.77 -3.51 9.39
CA CYS A 5 -2.96 -3.04 8.71
C CYS A 5 -3.47 -1.75 9.36
N ARG A 6 -4.32 -1.03 8.60
CA ARG A 6 -4.81 0.27 9.05
C ARG A 6 -5.57 0.19 10.37
N ASP A 7 -6.42 -0.82 10.53
CA ASP A 7 -7.22 -0.96 11.74
C ASP A 7 -6.34 -1.17 12.98
N ASP A 8 -5.30 -2.00 12.86
CA ASP A 8 -4.38 -2.23 13.96
C ASP A 8 -3.58 -0.98 14.28
N LEU A 9 -3.20 -0.22 13.26
CA LEU A 9 -2.46 1.02 13.45
C LEU A 9 -3.32 2.06 14.19
N TYR A 10 -4.60 2.18 13.82
CA TYR A 10 -5.52 3.08 14.53
C TYR A 10 -5.74 2.64 15.98
N ALA A 11 -5.73 1.33 16.24
CA ALA A 11 -5.85 0.81 17.61
C ALA A 11 -4.66 1.22 18.48
N LEU A 12 -3.51 1.53 17.89
CA LEU A 12 -2.34 2.03 18.60
C LEU A 12 -2.36 3.55 18.79
N GLY A 13 -3.44 4.22 18.36
CA GLY A 13 -3.58 5.66 18.51
C GLY A 13 -3.22 6.47 17.28
N TYR A 14 -2.89 5.82 16.18
CA TYR A 14 -2.55 6.52 14.95
C TYR A 14 -3.70 7.38 14.45
N LYS A 15 -3.36 8.58 13.95
CA LYS A 15 -4.32 9.48 13.30
C LYS A 15 -3.79 9.84 11.92
N LYS A 16 -4.70 9.97 10.96
CA LYS A 16 -4.36 10.36 9.61
C LYS A 16 -3.57 11.68 9.63
N GLY A 17 -2.51 11.74 8.84
CA GLY A 17 -1.64 12.90 8.78
C GLY A 17 -0.48 12.87 9.76
N LYS A 18 -0.40 11.88 10.63
CA LYS A 18 0.72 11.68 11.54
C LYS A 18 1.68 10.62 11.01
N PRO A 19 2.97 10.65 11.42
CA PRO A 19 3.90 9.61 10.99
C PRO A 19 3.52 8.24 11.53
N PRO A 20 3.28 7.23 10.68
CA PRO A 20 2.93 5.90 11.16
C PRO A 20 4.01 5.26 12.05
N ARG A 21 5.28 5.53 11.77
CA ARG A 21 6.38 4.96 12.54
C ARG A 21 6.36 5.35 14.01
N LYS A 22 5.77 6.50 14.33
CA LYS A 22 5.61 6.94 15.71
C LYS A 22 4.77 5.96 16.52
N TYR A 23 3.80 5.30 15.88
CA TYR A 23 2.86 4.38 16.54
C TYR A 23 3.24 2.92 16.33
N ALA A 24 3.91 2.60 15.23
CA ALA A 24 4.32 1.25 14.89
C ALA A 24 5.75 1.27 14.32
N PRO A 25 6.77 1.44 15.17
CA PRO A 25 8.15 1.53 14.70
C PRO A 25 8.57 0.30 13.92
N GLY A 26 9.26 0.53 12.80
CA GLY A 26 9.76 -0.56 11.97
C GLY A 26 8.74 -1.22 11.07
N MET A 27 7.49 -0.73 11.05
CA MET A 27 6.43 -1.32 10.23
C MET A 27 5.97 -0.36 9.13
N MET A 28 5.53 -0.94 8.01
CA MET A 28 4.93 -0.20 6.91
C MET A 28 3.43 -0.49 6.86
N LEU A 29 2.66 0.44 6.32
CA LEU A 29 1.21 0.29 6.28
C LEU A 29 0.80 -0.66 5.16
N TYR A 30 -0.01 -1.67 5.50
CA TYR A 30 -0.71 -2.50 4.56
C TYR A 30 -2.09 -1.86 4.32
N GLY A 31 -2.36 -1.46 3.07
CA GLY A 31 -3.57 -0.72 2.74
C GLY A 31 -4.80 -1.58 2.48
N GLY A 32 -4.64 -2.89 2.37
CA GLY A 32 -5.76 -3.78 2.06
C GLY A 32 -6.09 -3.81 0.58
N GLU A 33 -7.38 -3.94 0.27
CA GLU A 33 -7.83 -4.02 -1.11
C GLU A 33 -7.71 -2.66 -1.81
N HIS A 34 -7.13 -2.67 -3.02
CA HIS A 34 -7.00 -1.49 -3.86
C HIS A 34 -8.12 -1.47 -4.90
N GLU A 35 -8.91 -0.40 -4.91
CA GLU A 35 -9.93 -0.22 -5.93
C GLU A 35 -9.30 0.38 -7.18
N ASN A 36 -9.26 -0.34 -8.26
CA ASN A 36 -8.66 0.11 -9.53
C ASN A 36 -9.61 1.07 -10.25
N LYS A 37 -10.00 2.15 -9.58
CA LYS A 37 -11.03 3.08 -10.09
C LYS A 37 -10.61 3.78 -11.38
N ASP A 38 -9.32 4.13 -11.48
CA ASP A 38 -8.82 4.86 -12.64
C ASP A 38 -8.50 3.94 -13.82
N GLY A 39 -8.57 2.63 -13.63
CA GLY A 39 -8.31 1.68 -14.69
C GLY A 39 -6.87 1.62 -15.14
N HIS A 40 -5.92 2.12 -14.35
CA HIS A 40 -4.49 2.10 -14.69
C HIS A 40 -3.89 0.70 -14.65
N LEU A 41 -4.54 -0.22 -13.92
CA LEU A 41 -4.10 -1.60 -13.80
C LEU A 41 -5.01 -2.50 -14.64
N PRO A 42 -4.49 -3.60 -15.21
CA PRO A 42 -5.33 -4.50 -16.00
C PRO A 42 -6.37 -5.17 -15.11
N SER A 43 -7.62 -5.06 -15.51
CA SER A 43 -8.72 -5.67 -14.77
C SER A 43 -9.21 -6.94 -15.49
N ALA A 44 -9.80 -7.86 -14.72
CA ALA A 44 -10.38 -9.08 -15.25
C ALA A 44 -11.46 -9.58 -14.29
N PRO A 45 -12.42 -10.39 -14.76
CA PRO A 45 -13.43 -10.94 -13.87
C PRO A 45 -12.79 -11.72 -12.72
N GLY A 46 -13.23 -11.42 -11.49
CA GLY A 46 -12.72 -12.09 -10.30
C GLY A 46 -11.36 -11.60 -9.81
N ARG A 47 -10.72 -10.67 -10.52
CA ARG A 47 -9.42 -10.15 -10.10
C ARG A 47 -9.60 -9.11 -9.00
N ILE A 48 -8.85 -9.27 -7.91
CA ILE A 48 -8.84 -8.34 -6.78
C ILE A 48 -7.42 -7.83 -6.62
N TRP A 49 -7.27 -6.52 -6.47
CA TRP A 49 -5.99 -5.86 -6.26
C TRP A 49 -5.82 -5.50 -4.79
N TYR A 50 -4.59 -5.61 -4.30
CA TYR A 50 -4.21 -5.24 -2.93
C TYR A 50 -3.07 -4.25 -3.00
N GLU A 51 -2.92 -3.44 -1.95
CA GLU A 51 -1.89 -2.41 -1.92
C GLU A 51 -1.19 -2.37 -0.57
N ALA A 52 0.06 -1.91 -0.57
CA ALA A 52 0.83 -1.66 0.64
C ALA A 52 1.89 -0.60 0.38
N ASP A 53 2.33 0.07 1.46
CA ASP A 53 3.44 1.02 1.37
C ASP A 53 4.74 0.26 1.18
N ILE A 54 5.69 0.87 0.45
CA ILE A 54 7.05 0.37 0.34
C ILE A 54 8.03 1.51 0.53
N ASN A 55 9.29 1.19 0.81
CA ASN A 55 10.37 2.16 0.99
C ASN A 55 10.08 3.19 2.08
N TYR A 56 9.22 2.85 3.04
CA TYR A 56 8.94 3.73 4.17
C TYR A 56 9.86 3.35 5.34
N TYR A 57 10.56 4.35 5.88
CA TYR A 57 11.44 4.13 7.03
C TYR A 57 11.00 4.93 8.24
N GLU A 58 10.71 6.22 8.08
CA GLU A 58 10.22 7.05 9.17
C GLU A 58 9.61 8.34 8.62
N GLY A 59 8.89 9.05 9.49
CA GLY A 59 8.25 10.30 9.12
C GLY A 59 6.92 10.10 8.44
N GLN A 60 6.52 11.04 7.62
CA GLN A 60 5.29 10.95 6.85
C GLN A 60 5.40 9.86 5.78
N ARG A 61 4.27 9.30 5.39
CA ARG A 61 4.24 8.30 4.33
C ARG A 61 4.71 8.92 3.01
N ASN A 62 5.45 8.11 2.24
CA ASN A 62 5.88 8.50 0.90
C ASN A 62 4.80 8.16 -0.13
N ASN A 63 5.12 8.36 -1.41
CA ASN A 63 4.22 8.02 -2.52
C ASN A 63 4.49 6.65 -3.12
N HIS A 64 5.41 5.88 -2.55
CA HIS A 64 5.80 4.57 -3.06
C HIS A 64 4.84 3.50 -2.57
N ARG A 65 4.30 2.71 -3.48
CA ARG A 65 3.35 1.64 -3.16
C ARG A 65 3.65 0.40 -4.00
N ILE A 66 3.30 -0.76 -3.45
CA ILE A 66 3.26 -1.99 -4.22
C ILE A 66 1.80 -2.44 -4.30
N VAL A 67 1.39 -2.89 -5.47
CA VAL A 67 0.06 -3.47 -5.68
C VAL A 67 0.22 -4.85 -6.28
N TRP A 68 -0.64 -5.77 -5.87
CA TRP A 68 -0.61 -7.14 -6.40
C TRP A 68 -2.03 -7.66 -6.52
N SER A 69 -2.22 -8.59 -7.46
CA SER A 69 -3.53 -9.19 -7.68
C SER A 69 -3.60 -10.57 -7.06
N ASN A 70 -4.82 -11.03 -6.83
CA ASN A 70 -5.06 -12.38 -6.33
C ASN A 70 -4.66 -13.48 -7.34
N ASP A 71 -4.39 -13.10 -8.59
CA ASP A 71 -3.99 -14.05 -9.63
C ASP A 71 -2.51 -13.88 -10.05
N GLY A 72 -1.70 -13.22 -9.23
CA GLY A 72 -0.24 -13.25 -9.36
C GLY A 72 0.43 -12.09 -10.06
N LEU A 73 -0.30 -11.04 -10.43
CA LEU A 73 0.32 -9.85 -11.01
C LEU A 73 0.86 -8.94 -9.91
N ILE A 74 2.02 -8.33 -10.15
CA ILE A 74 2.66 -7.43 -9.18
C ILE A 74 3.16 -6.19 -9.91
N PHE A 75 2.79 -5.03 -9.39
CA PHE A 75 3.23 -3.73 -9.90
C PHE A 75 3.71 -2.86 -8.76
N VAL A 76 4.59 -1.91 -9.07
CA VAL A 76 4.98 -0.86 -8.12
C VAL A 76 4.67 0.51 -8.71
N THR A 77 4.42 1.47 -7.85
CA THR A 77 4.27 2.87 -8.24
C THR A 77 5.11 3.74 -7.30
N TYR A 78 5.67 4.82 -7.83
CA TYR A 78 6.48 5.76 -7.06
C TYR A 78 5.86 7.16 -7.03
N ASP A 79 4.74 7.35 -7.71
CA ASP A 79 4.06 8.64 -7.84
C ASP A 79 2.60 8.58 -7.41
N HIS A 80 2.31 7.73 -6.43
CA HIS A 80 0.99 7.55 -5.83
C HIS A 80 -0.08 7.18 -6.87
N TYR A 81 0.17 6.07 -7.57
CA TYR A 81 -0.79 5.41 -8.48
C TYR A 81 -0.98 6.10 -9.84
N HIS A 82 -0.09 7.02 -10.21
CA HIS A 82 -0.17 7.64 -11.55
C HIS A 82 0.54 6.81 -12.61
N THR A 83 1.67 6.20 -12.26
CA THR A 83 2.44 5.35 -13.18
C THR A 83 2.76 4.03 -12.48
N PHE A 84 2.59 2.93 -13.18
CA PHE A 84 2.85 1.60 -12.64
C PHE A 84 3.95 0.89 -13.45
N TYR A 85 4.79 0.14 -12.73
CA TYR A 85 5.85 -0.66 -13.32
C TYR A 85 5.64 -2.11 -12.92
N GLU A 86 5.49 -3.00 -13.90
CA GLU A 86 5.28 -4.41 -13.63
C GLU A 86 6.57 -5.05 -13.14
N ILE A 87 6.46 -5.87 -12.08
CA ILE A 87 7.55 -6.67 -11.55
C ILE A 87 7.33 -8.12 -11.97
N THR A 88 8.29 -8.67 -12.71
CA THR A 88 8.21 -10.05 -13.17
C THR A 88 9.23 -10.95 -12.51
#